data_b9cdd728c68b37554bb3b846992d2841
#
_entry.id   b9cdd728c68b37554bb3b846992d2841
#
_cell.length_a   1.000
_cell.length_b   1.000
_cell.length_c   1.000
_cell.angle_alpha   90.00
_cell.angle_beta   90.00
_cell.angle_gamma   90.00
#
_symmetry.space_group_name_H-M   'P 1'
#
loop_
_entity.id
_entity.type
_entity.pdbx_description
1 polymer ?
#
loop_
_entity_poly.entity_id
_entity_poly.type
_entity_poly.pdbx_seq_one_letter_code
_entity_poly.pdbx_strand_id
1 'polypeptide(L)'
;ANLLSVNINEYAEKAKNKEHIKRRLETVGDGFTPPGNLFVKQFPTSQATVLDIEAYVNQIEEERQIKVGAVVIDYINILANYRNQNTENTYMKIKQIAEDLRAMGIRNDWLIVTATQITRSGYNASDITMTDIAESAGLSHTADVMLGIIQDDLMRANQEYWLKVLKIRDGEGKGTKCKLNIDWNYMRLTE
;
A
#
# COMPACT_ATOMS: atom_id res chain seq x y z
N ALA A 1 -6.12 14.95 0.43
CA ALA A 1 -5.55 16.14 -0.24
C ALA A 1 -5.48 15.93 -1.76
N ASN A 2 -4.90 14.85 -2.23
CA ASN A 2 -4.72 14.60 -3.67
C ASN A 2 -6.06 14.57 -4.44
N LEU A 3 -6.98 13.69 -4.09
CA LEU A 3 -8.28 13.56 -4.74
C LEU A 3 -9.11 14.86 -4.70
N LEU A 4 -8.97 15.65 -3.65
CA LEU A 4 -9.68 16.90 -3.49
C LEU A 4 -8.98 18.09 -4.14
N SER A 5 -7.77 17.92 -4.65
CA SER A 5 -6.91 19.01 -5.14
C SER A 5 -6.79 20.15 -4.14
N VAL A 6 -6.61 19.82 -2.86
CA VAL A 6 -6.49 20.74 -1.74
C VAL A 6 -5.09 20.65 -1.16
N ASN A 7 -4.49 21.81 -0.85
CA ASN A 7 -3.21 21.84 -0.14
C ASN A 7 -3.35 21.13 1.22
N ILE A 8 -2.36 20.32 1.60
CA ILE A 8 -2.42 19.52 2.83
C ILE A 8 -2.55 20.39 4.08
N ASN A 9 -1.97 21.58 4.08
CA ASN A 9 -2.05 22.52 5.20
C ASN A 9 -3.47 23.11 5.39
N GLU A 10 -4.28 23.11 4.33
CA GLU A 10 -5.66 23.60 4.34
C GLU A 10 -6.68 22.47 4.46
N TYR A 11 -6.20 21.20 4.39
CA TYR A 11 -7.06 20.03 4.32
C TYR A 11 -8.03 19.94 5.50
N ALA A 12 -7.54 20.16 6.73
CA ALA A 12 -8.36 20.02 7.93
C ALA A 12 -9.55 21.01 7.97
N GLU A 13 -9.39 22.20 7.39
CA GLU A 13 -10.45 23.20 7.29
C GLU A 13 -11.42 22.88 6.15
N LYS A 14 -10.88 22.63 4.95
CA LYS A 14 -11.70 22.34 3.77
C LYS A 14 -12.40 20.98 3.85
N ALA A 15 -11.86 20.01 4.58
CA ALA A 15 -12.50 18.72 4.84
C ALA A 15 -13.77 18.81 5.69
N LYS A 16 -14.01 19.91 6.40
CA LYS A 16 -15.26 20.15 7.13
C LYS A 16 -16.43 20.42 6.17
N ASN A 17 -16.17 20.87 4.95
CA ASN A 17 -17.19 21.14 3.95
C ASN A 17 -17.54 19.86 3.17
N LYS A 18 -18.53 19.12 3.66
CA LYS A 18 -18.99 17.85 3.06
C LYS A 18 -19.46 18.00 1.61
N GLU A 19 -20.12 19.10 1.26
CA GLU A 19 -20.59 19.39 -0.10
C GLU A 19 -19.41 19.57 -1.08
N HIS A 20 -18.36 20.28 -0.65
CA HIS A 20 -17.15 20.43 -1.45
C HIS A 20 -16.48 19.07 -1.72
N ILE A 21 -16.35 18.23 -0.68
CA ILE A 21 -15.79 16.89 -0.81
C ILE A 21 -16.61 16.05 -1.78
N LYS A 22 -17.95 16.02 -1.58
CA LYS A 22 -18.87 15.24 -2.42
C LYS A 22 -18.74 15.62 -3.89
N ARG A 23 -18.81 16.92 -4.20
CA ARG A 23 -18.68 17.44 -5.57
C ARG A 23 -17.34 17.04 -6.21
N ARG A 24 -16.25 17.10 -5.44
CA ARG A 24 -14.93 16.72 -5.95
C ARG A 24 -14.81 15.20 -6.20
N LEU A 25 -15.37 14.39 -5.32
CA LEU A 25 -15.38 12.94 -5.53
C LEU A 25 -16.24 12.55 -6.74
N GLU A 26 -17.32 13.24 -7.00
CA GLU A 26 -18.16 13.04 -8.18
C GLU A 26 -17.44 13.39 -9.50
N THR A 27 -16.40 14.25 -9.45
CA THR A 27 -15.59 14.63 -10.62
C THR A 27 -14.33 13.77 -10.79
N VAL A 28 -14.07 12.82 -9.88
CA VAL A 28 -12.95 11.89 -10.00
C VAL A 28 -13.35 10.76 -10.95
N GLY A 29 -12.58 10.62 -12.02
CA GLY A 29 -12.84 9.64 -13.07
C GLY A 29 -12.97 10.31 -14.44
N ASP A 30 -13.29 9.52 -15.44
CA ASP A 30 -13.50 9.97 -16.82
C ASP A 30 -14.88 10.62 -17.06
N GLY A 31 -15.67 10.79 -16.01
CA GLY A 31 -17.04 11.30 -16.08
C GLY A 31 -18.09 10.27 -16.57
N PHE A 32 -17.66 9.07 -16.95
CA PHE A 32 -18.53 8.01 -17.42
C PHE A 32 -18.70 6.88 -16.39
N THR A 33 -17.68 6.65 -15.57
CA THR A 33 -17.72 5.62 -14.53
C THR A 33 -17.81 6.29 -13.17
N PRO A 34 -18.84 6.00 -12.35
CA PRO A 34 -18.90 6.52 -11.00
C PRO A 34 -17.68 6.02 -10.22
N PRO A 35 -17.08 6.87 -9.36
CA PRO A 35 -15.97 6.44 -8.52
C PRO A 35 -16.41 5.26 -7.66
N GLY A 36 -15.54 4.27 -7.53
CA GLY A 36 -15.77 3.11 -6.67
C GLY A 36 -15.89 3.52 -5.20
N ASN A 37 -16.35 2.60 -4.37
CA ASN A 37 -16.41 2.82 -2.94
C ASN A 37 -15.01 2.70 -2.31
N LEU A 38 -14.68 3.60 -1.38
CA LEU A 38 -13.49 3.55 -0.55
C LEU A 38 -13.90 3.43 0.91
N PHE A 39 -13.46 2.36 1.56
CA PHE A 39 -13.63 2.15 2.99
C PHE A 39 -12.28 2.26 3.68
N VAL A 40 -12.21 3.01 4.77
CA VAL A 40 -10.99 3.18 5.56
C VAL A 40 -11.25 2.72 6.98
N LYS A 41 -10.43 1.81 7.47
CA LYS A 41 -10.47 1.29 8.83
C LYS A 41 -9.11 1.39 9.48
N GLN A 42 -9.05 1.96 10.66
CA GLN A 42 -7.88 1.92 11.49
C GLN A 42 -7.97 0.78 12.49
N PHE A 43 -6.91 -0.03 12.54
CA PHE A 43 -6.70 -1.03 13.57
C PHE A 43 -5.55 -0.59 14.50
N PRO A 44 -5.60 -0.93 15.80
CA PRO A 44 -4.46 -0.68 16.67
C PRO A 44 -3.23 -1.50 16.23
N THR A 45 -2.06 -0.90 16.33
CA THR A 45 -0.79 -1.52 15.93
C THR A 45 -0.58 -2.86 16.65
N SER A 46 -0.16 -3.87 15.91
CA SER A 46 0.13 -5.24 16.40
C SER A 46 -1.06 -5.97 17.05
N GLN A 47 -2.28 -5.54 16.80
CA GLN A 47 -3.48 -6.22 17.30
C GLN A 47 -4.28 -6.90 16.20
N ALA A 48 -4.33 -6.31 14.99
CA ALA A 48 -5.04 -6.90 13.88
C ALA A 48 -4.25 -8.02 13.21
N THR A 49 -4.92 -9.14 12.99
CA THR A 49 -4.45 -10.27 12.19
C THR A 49 -5.03 -10.22 10.78
N VAL A 50 -4.56 -11.10 9.90
CA VAL A 50 -5.14 -11.26 8.55
C VAL A 50 -6.62 -11.69 8.65
N LEU A 51 -6.97 -12.49 9.63
CA LEU A 51 -8.36 -12.93 9.85
C LEU A 51 -9.28 -11.78 10.24
N ASP A 52 -8.81 -10.84 11.05
CA ASP A 52 -9.60 -9.66 11.44
C ASP A 52 -9.87 -8.75 10.23
N ILE A 53 -8.87 -8.62 9.34
CA ILE A 53 -9.04 -7.89 8.08
C ILE A 53 -10.06 -8.57 7.18
N GLU A 54 -9.93 -9.89 7.00
CA GLU A 54 -10.84 -10.69 6.18
C GLU A 54 -12.29 -10.59 6.69
N ALA A 55 -12.49 -10.73 8.00
CA ALA A 55 -13.79 -10.61 8.64
C ALA A 55 -14.41 -9.22 8.42
N TYR A 56 -13.61 -8.17 8.57
CA TYR A 56 -14.07 -6.80 8.36
C TYR A 56 -14.49 -6.55 6.91
N VAL A 57 -13.71 -7.02 5.94
CA VAL A 57 -14.04 -6.83 4.52
C VAL A 57 -15.30 -7.62 4.14
N ASN A 58 -15.43 -8.87 4.60
CA ASN A 58 -16.62 -9.67 4.39
C ASN A 58 -17.87 -9.01 4.99
N GLN A 59 -17.76 -8.41 6.17
CA GLN A 59 -18.85 -7.65 6.79
C GLN A 59 -19.28 -6.48 5.90
N ILE A 60 -18.32 -5.73 5.32
CA ILE A 60 -18.64 -4.63 4.39
C ILE A 60 -19.35 -5.14 3.15
N GLU A 61 -18.87 -6.23 2.55
CA GLU A 61 -19.50 -6.82 1.37
C GLU A 61 -20.95 -7.22 1.64
N GLU A 62 -21.19 -7.84 2.80
CA GLU A 62 -22.53 -8.23 3.25
C GLU A 62 -23.45 -7.04 3.53
N GLU A 63 -22.99 -6.08 4.37
CA GLU A 63 -23.79 -4.92 4.77
C GLU A 63 -24.11 -3.98 3.60
N ARG A 64 -23.19 -3.85 2.64
CA ARG A 64 -23.32 -2.92 1.53
C ARG A 64 -23.78 -3.57 0.23
N GLN A 65 -23.89 -4.90 0.20
CA GLN A 65 -24.25 -5.66 -1.01
C GLN A 65 -23.34 -5.31 -2.20
N ILE A 66 -22.03 -5.24 -1.97
CA ILE A 66 -21.00 -4.93 -2.96
C ILE A 66 -19.97 -6.04 -3.01
N LYS A 67 -19.10 -5.99 -4.04
CA LYS A 67 -17.87 -6.77 -4.09
C LYS A 67 -16.66 -5.85 -3.93
N VAL A 68 -15.75 -6.24 -3.06
CA VAL A 68 -14.45 -5.57 -2.88
C VAL A 68 -13.49 -6.12 -3.94
N GLY A 69 -12.81 -5.26 -4.68
CA GLY A 69 -11.81 -5.66 -5.67
C GLY A 69 -10.38 -5.60 -5.15
N ALA A 70 -10.11 -4.74 -4.17
CA ALA A 70 -8.77 -4.56 -3.63
C ALA A 70 -8.77 -4.24 -2.14
N VAL A 71 -7.78 -4.75 -1.44
CA VAL A 71 -7.50 -4.46 -0.02
C VAL A 71 -6.09 -3.91 0.09
N VAL A 72 -5.97 -2.67 0.57
CA VAL A 72 -4.69 -1.99 0.79
C VAL A 72 -4.38 -1.97 2.28
N ILE A 73 -3.22 -2.47 2.66
CA ILE A 73 -2.80 -2.64 4.06
C ILE A 73 -1.53 -1.82 4.31
N ASP A 74 -1.63 -0.83 5.16
CA ASP A 74 -0.50 0.01 5.57
C ASP A 74 -0.12 -0.33 7.03
N TYR A 75 0.87 -1.17 7.26
CA TYR A 75 1.68 -2.04 6.39
C TYR A 75 1.90 -3.41 7.07
N ILE A 76 2.47 -4.37 6.34
CA ILE A 76 2.52 -5.79 6.76
C ILE A 76 3.25 -6.01 8.11
N ASN A 77 4.31 -5.24 8.39
CA ASN A 77 5.15 -5.45 9.58
C ASN A 77 4.43 -5.19 10.91
N ILE A 78 3.35 -4.38 10.90
CA ILE A 78 2.57 -4.08 12.10
C ILE A 78 1.39 -5.01 12.33
N LEU A 79 1.18 -6.00 11.46
CA LEU A 79 0.15 -7.01 11.67
C LEU A 79 0.55 -8.00 12.75
N ALA A 80 -0.44 -8.48 13.49
CA ALA A 80 -0.28 -9.60 14.41
C ALA A 80 -0.27 -10.93 13.65
N ASN A 81 0.59 -11.87 14.08
CA ASN A 81 0.58 -13.23 13.55
C ASN A 81 -0.32 -14.11 14.42
N TYR A 82 -1.42 -14.60 13.88
CA TYR A 82 -2.32 -15.49 14.63
C TYR A 82 -1.81 -16.93 14.75
N ARG A 83 -0.92 -17.36 13.83
CA ARG A 83 -0.39 -18.74 13.85
C ARG A 83 0.58 -18.98 15.00
N ASN A 84 1.41 -17.98 15.30
CA ASN A 84 2.42 -18.09 16.37
C ASN A 84 2.72 -16.71 16.97
N GLN A 85 2.08 -16.41 18.09
CA GLN A 85 2.22 -15.14 18.79
C GLN A 85 3.58 -14.96 19.46
N ASN A 86 4.32 -16.06 19.72
CA ASN A 86 5.60 -16.06 20.43
C ASN A 86 6.82 -16.19 19.50
N THR A 87 6.67 -15.99 18.19
CA THR A 87 7.80 -16.08 17.28
C THR A 87 8.68 -14.83 17.44
N GLU A 88 9.82 -14.97 18.12
CA GLU A 88 10.86 -13.92 18.18
C GLU A 88 11.51 -13.67 16.81
N ASN A 89 11.39 -14.62 15.87
CA ASN A 89 11.94 -14.50 14.54
C ASN A 89 11.01 -13.68 13.62
N THR A 90 11.34 -12.40 13.47
CA THR A 90 10.59 -11.45 12.64
C THR A 90 10.46 -11.90 11.19
N TYR A 91 11.51 -12.54 10.63
CA TYR A 91 11.46 -13.12 9.29
C TYR A 91 10.34 -14.15 9.14
N MET A 92 10.25 -15.11 10.07
CA MET A 92 9.22 -16.15 10.02
C MET A 92 7.83 -15.56 10.22
N LYS A 93 7.70 -14.55 11.10
CA LYS A 93 6.45 -13.81 11.31
C LYS A 93 5.96 -13.21 10.00
N ILE A 94 6.80 -12.41 9.33
CA ILE A 94 6.42 -11.69 8.10
C ILE A 94 6.13 -12.66 6.96
N LYS A 95 6.92 -13.74 6.83
CA LYS A 95 6.67 -14.80 5.84
C LYS A 95 5.28 -15.41 6.02
N GLN A 96 4.91 -15.79 7.23
CA GLN A 96 3.60 -16.40 7.52
C GLN A 96 2.45 -15.42 7.23
N ILE A 97 2.58 -14.17 7.65
CA ILE A 97 1.58 -13.14 7.37
C ILE A 97 1.42 -12.93 5.86
N ALA A 98 2.52 -12.89 5.11
CA ALA A 98 2.48 -12.72 3.65
C ALA A 98 1.79 -13.91 2.95
N GLU A 99 2.06 -15.14 3.41
CA GLU A 99 1.38 -16.34 2.93
C GLU A 99 -0.13 -16.29 3.22
N ASP A 100 -0.50 -15.83 4.41
CA ASP A 100 -1.91 -15.68 4.80
C ASP A 100 -2.63 -14.60 3.99
N LEU A 101 -1.98 -13.45 3.76
CA LEU A 101 -2.51 -12.38 2.90
C LEU A 101 -2.72 -12.87 1.47
N ARG A 102 -1.76 -13.62 0.92
CA ARG A 102 -1.91 -14.24 -0.40
C ARG A 102 -3.08 -15.22 -0.43
N ALA A 103 -3.18 -16.08 0.56
CA ALA A 103 -4.26 -17.05 0.65
C ALA A 103 -5.64 -16.36 0.76
N MET A 104 -5.73 -15.28 1.55
CA MET A 104 -6.93 -14.44 1.66
C MET A 104 -7.31 -13.83 0.30
N GLY A 105 -6.33 -13.25 -0.42
CA GLY A 105 -6.57 -12.68 -1.74
C GLY A 105 -7.11 -13.70 -2.74
N ILE A 106 -6.52 -14.91 -2.77
CA ILE A 106 -6.97 -15.99 -3.68
C ILE A 106 -8.36 -16.48 -3.32
N ARG A 107 -8.67 -16.69 -2.01
CA ARG A 107 -9.98 -17.18 -1.59
C ARG A 107 -11.13 -16.24 -1.95
N ASN A 108 -10.88 -14.93 -1.86
CA ASN A 108 -11.90 -13.91 -1.98
C ASN A 108 -11.88 -13.18 -3.32
N ASP A 109 -10.94 -13.51 -4.19
CA ASP A 109 -10.69 -12.81 -5.46
C ASP A 109 -10.38 -11.31 -5.25
N TRP A 110 -9.55 -11.01 -4.24
CA TRP A 110 -9.11 -9.64 -3.92
C TRP A 110 -7.67 -9.38 -4.35
N LEU A 111 -7.42 -8.23 -4.95
CA LEU A 111 -6.07 -7.69 -5.08
C LEU A 111 -5.57 -7.25 -3.69
N ILE A 112 -4.46 -7.81 -3.24
CA ILE A 112 -3.82 -7.42 -1.97
C ILE A 112 -2.62 -6.52 -2.27
N VAL A 113 -2.62 -5.32 -1.69
CA VAL A 113 -1.52 -4.37 -1.78
C VAL A 113 -1.03 -4.06 -0.37
N THR A 114 0.27 -4.17 -0.14
CA THR A 114 0.87 -3.78 1.14
C THR A 114 2.25 -3.18 0.93
N ALA A 115 2.80 -2.57 1.98
CA ALA A 115 4.15 -2.04 2.01
C ALA A 115 5.01 -2.81 3.02
N THR A 116 6.31 -2.72 2.86
CA THR A 116 7.30 -3.14 3.86
C THR A 116 8.47 -2.18 3.86
N GLN A 117 9.26 -2.21 4.92
CA GLN A 117 10.43 -1.36 5.05
C GLN A 117 11.66 -2.03 4.43
N ILE A 118 12.60 -1.21 3.96
CA ILE A 118 13.95 -1.65 3.59
C ILE A 118 14.86 -1.71 4.81
N THR A 119 15.94 -2.47 4.72
CA THR A 119 17.00 -2.50 5.74
C THR A 119 17.72 -1.15 5.83
N ARG A 120 18.38 -0.89 6.96
CA ARG A 120 19.15 0.36 7.14
C ARG A 120 20.25 0.54 6.09
N SER A 121 20.81 -0.54 5.56
CA SER A 121 21.80 -0.49 4.48
C SER A 121 21.23 0.01 3.15
N GLY A 122 19.94 -0.16 2.93
CA GLY A 122 19.22 0.38 1.75
C GLY A 122 18.85 1.86 1.85
N TYR A 123 18.90 2.46 3.06
CA TYR A 123 18.69 3.90 3.20
C TYR A 123 19.82 4.67 2.51
N ASN A 124 19.50 5.68 1.75
CA ASN A 124 20.43 6.50 0.96
C ASN A 124 21.15 5.74 -0.18
N ALA A 125 20.72 4.53 -0.50
CA ALA A 125 21.24 3.85 -1.68
C ALA A 125 20.68 4.50 -2.95
N SER A 126 21.55 4.77 -3.92
CA SER A 126 21.15 5.24 -5.26
C SER A 126 20.42 4.18 -6.08
N ASP A 127 20.44 2.95 -5.61
CA ASP A 127 19.70 1.81 -6.14
C ASP A 127 19.36 0.82 -5.03
N ILE A 128 18.26 0.11 -5.18
CA ILE A 128 17.84 -0.96 -4.27
C ILE A 128 17.66 -2.27 -5.03
N THR A 129 17.92 -3.35 -4.32
CA THR A 129 17.76 -4.72 -4.82
C THR A 129 16.85 -5.52 -3.88
N MET A 130 16.55 -6.74 -4.25
CA MET A 130 15.75 -7.64 -3.39
C MET A 130 16.41 -7.91 -2.03
N THR A 131 17.74 -7.83 -1.95
CA THR A 131 18.48 -8.07 -0.70
C THR A 131 18.39 -6.93 0.30
N ASP A 132 18.01 -5.74 -0.16
CA ASP A 132 17.85 -4.55 0.68
C ASP A 132 16.49 -4.49 1.37
N ILE A 133 15.56 -5.36 1.00
CA ILE A 133 14.26 -5.44 1.65
C ILE A 133 14.44 -6.19 2.97
N ALA A 134 14.05 -5.58 4.07
CA ALA A 134 14.00 -6.25 5.37
C ALA A 134 13.16 -7.53 5.23
N GLU A 135 13.74 -8.67 5.67
CA GLU A 135 13.04 -9.96 5.64
C GLU A 135 12.65 -10.44 4.22
N SER A 136 13.45 -10.04 3.22
CA SER A 136 13.16 -10.12 1.78
C SER A 136 12.83 -11.52 1.24
N ALA A 137 13.48 -12.57 1.74
CA ALA A 137 13.31 -13.90 1.17
C ALA A 137 11.84 -14.40 1.31
N GLY A 138 11.21 -14.20 2.46
CA GLY A 138 9.81 -14.59 2.69
C GLY A 138 8.84 -13.83 1.79
N LEU A 139 8.97 -12.51 1.72
CA LEU A 139 8.13 -11.65 0.89
C LEU A 139 8.37 -11.89 -0.60
N SER A 140 9.64 -12.07 -0.99
CA SER A 140 10.01 -12.28 -2.38
C SER A 140 9.44 -13.57 -2.98
N HIS A 141 9.26 -14.61 -2.18
CA HIS A 141 8.62 -15.84 -2.64
C HIS A 141 7.11 -15.71 -2.78
N THR A 142 6.49 -14.88 -1.94
CA THR A 142 5.03 -14.79 -1.82
C THR A 142 4.42 -13.75 -2.76
N ALA A 143 5.00 -12.55 -2.87
CA ALA A 143 4.47 -11.48 -3.71
C ALA A 143 4.58 -11.80 -5.21
N ASP A 144 3.58 -11.41 -5.98
CA ASP A 144 3.60 -11.54 -7.44
C ASP A 144 4.34 -10.37 -8.10
N VAL A 145 4.15 -9.16 -7.57
CA VAL A 145 4.85 -7.95 -8.00
C VAL A 145 5.47 -7.27 -6.78
N MET A 146 6.70 -6.78 -6.93
CA MET A 146 7.36 -5.95 -5.91
C MET A 146 7.94 -4.71 -6.57
N LEU A 147 7.57 -3.57 -6.03
CA LEU A 147 8.05 -2.26 -6.45
C LEU A 147 8.92 -1.68 -5.34
N GLY A 148 10.03 -1.09 -5.71
CA GLY A 148 10.91 -0.37 -4.79
C GLY A 148 10.82 1.13 -5.02
N ILE A 149 10.66 1.89 -3.94
CA ILE A 149 10.71 3.35 -3.95
C ILE A 149 12.10 3.78 -3.52
N ILE A 150 12.80 4.51 -4.37
CA ILE A 150 14.17 4.98 -4.14
C ILE A 150 14.16 6.49 -4.08
N GLN A 151 14.65 7.03 -2.97
CA GLN A 151 14.78 8.48 -2.79
C GLN A 151 16.00 8.77 -1.92
N ASP A 152 17.03 9.37 -2.49
CA ASP A 152 18.16 9.93 -1.76
C ASP A 152 17.90 11.40 -1.37
N ASP A 153 18.85 12.01 -0.66
CA ASP A 153 18.71 13.40 -0.19
C ASP A 153 18.62 14.43 -1.34
N LEU A 154 19.31 14.18 -2.45
CA LEU A 154 19.27 15.06 -3.63
C LEU A 154 17.90 14.94 -4.32
N MET A 155 17.41 13.74 -4.51
CA MET A 155 16.08 13.49 -5.05
C MET A 155 14.98 14.09 -4.17
N ARG A 156 15.13 13.98 -2.85
CA ARG A 156 14.20 14.60 -1.91
C ARG A 156 14.17 16.12 -2.05
N ALA A 157 15.34 16.75 -2.17
CA ALA A 157 15.44 18.20 -2.40
C ALA A 157 14.79 18.62 -3.72
N ASN A 158 14.87 17.78 -4.75
CA ASN A 158 14.26 18.01 -6.07
C ASN A 158 12.79 17.55 -6.15
N GLN A 159 12.23 17.01 -5.06
CA GLN A 159 10.85 16.45 -5.03
C GLN A 159 10.67 15.29 -6.03
N GLU A 160 11.68 14.44 -6.16
CA GLU A 160 11.73 13.33 -7.09
C GLU A 160 11.92 11.99 -6.36
N TYR A 161 11.56 10.89 -7.02
CA TYR A 161 11.95 9.55 -6.64
C TYR A 161 11.92 8.60 -7.83
N TRP A 162 12.60 7.46 -7.70
CA TRP A 162 12.49 6.37 -8.65
C TRP A 162 11.55 5.29 -8.12
N LEU A 163 10.66 4.83 -9.00
CA LEU A 163 9.91 3.60 -8.80
C LEU A 163 10.59 2.50 -9.62
N LYS A 164 11.06 1.43 -8.97
CA LYS A 164 11.77 0.33 -9.61
C LYS A 164 10.98 -0.97 -9.49
N VAL A 165 10.87 -1.71 -10.57
CA VAL A 165 10.31 -3.06 -10.57
C VAL A 165 11.38 -4.03 -10.05
N LEU A 166 11.24 -4.48 -8.80
CA LEU A 166 12.16 -5.43 -8.16
C LEU A 166 11.82 -6.88 -8.52
N LYS A 167 10.53 -7.17 -8.62
CA LYS A 167 10.01 -8.48 -9.00
C LYS A 167 8.73 -8.34 -9.80
N ILE A 168 8.58 -9.21 -10.78
CA ILE A 168 7.33 -9.54 -11.44
C ILE A 168 7.32 -11.05 -11.68
N ARG A 169 6.25 -11.76 -11.31
CA ARG A 169 6.20 -13.23 -11.39
C ARG A 169 6.00 -13.68 -12.83
N ASP A 170 4.96 -13.15 -13.45
CA ASP A 170 4.54 -13.53 -14.80
C ASP A 170 4.56 -12.28 -15.69
N GLY A 171 5.69 -11.99 -16.31
CA GLY A 171 5.86 -10.84 -17.17
C GLY A 171 7.30 -10.36 -17.31
N GLU A 172 7.48 -9.38 -18.16
CA GLU A 172 8.75 -8.70 -18.40
C GLU A 172 8.81 -7.38 -17.62
N GLY A 173 10.00 -6.78 -17.54
CA GLY A 173 10.18 -5.46 -16.94
C GLY A 173 10.88 -5.44 -15.59
N LYS A 174 11.36 -6.60 -15.07
CA LYS A 174 12.21 -6.59 -13.87
C LYS A 174 13.44 -5.70 -14.08
N GLY A 175 13.69 -4.80 -13.14
CA GLY A 175 14.77 -3.83 -13.18
C GLY A 175 14.40 -2.50 -13.85
N THR A 176 13.25 -2.41 -14.52
CA THR A 176 12.76 -1.14 -15.08
C THR A 176 12.58 -0.10 -13.99
N LYS A 177 12.98 1.13 -14.27
CA LYS A 177 12.81 2.29 -13.37
C LYS A 177 11.98 3.36 -14.07
N CYS A 178 11.09 3.98 -13.30
CA CYS A 178 10.31 5.14 -13.70
C CYS A 178 10.61 6.28 -12.72
N LYS A 179 10.92 7.46 -13.23
CA LYS A 179 11.12 8.66 -12.42
C LYS A 179 9.79 9.34 -12.21
N LEU A 180 9.49 9.69 -10.99
CA LEU A 180 8.24 10.34 -10.61
C LEU A 180 8.54 11.58 -9.78
N ASN A 181 7.69 12.60 -9.91
CA ASN A 181 7.75 13.83 -9.14
C ASN A 181 6.74 13.78 -8.00
N ILE A 182 7.08 14.39 -6.86
CA ILE A 182 6.21 14.49 -5.68
C ILE A 182 5.85 15.93 -5.44
N ASP A 183 4.57 16.25 -5.47
CA ASP A 183 4.05 17.49 -4.92
C ASP A 183 3.57 17.24 -3.49
N TRP A 184 4.42 17.58 -2.52
CA TRP A 184 4.13 17.39 -1.10
C TRP A 184 2.93 18.20 -0.61
N ASN A 185 2.70 19.37 -1.22
CA ASN A 185 1.60 20.24 -0.81
C ASN A 185 0.23 19.63 -1.14
N TYR A 186 0.17 18.88 -2.24
CA TYR A 186 -1.06 18.24 -2.69
C TYR A 186 -1.03 16.72 -2.52
N MET A 187 0.06 16.16 -1.97
CA MET A 187 0.26 14.71 -1.86
C MET A 187 0.05 14.01 -3.21
N ARG A 188 0.61 14.58 -4.27
CA ARG A 188 0.39 14.12 -5.64
C ARG A 188 1.69 13.60 -6.24
N LEU A 189 1.54 12.53 -7.01
CA LEU A 189 2.59 11.95 -7.83
C LEU A 189 2.31 12.29 -9.29
N THR A 190 3.34 12.72 -10.02
CA THR A 190 3.28 13.04 -11.45
C THR A 190 4.49 12.47 -12.17
N GLU A 191 4.38 12.25 -13.46
CA GLU A 191 5.51 11.90 -14.34
C GLU A 191 6.36 13.12 -14.63
#